data_557aa4f37405feb8c34da4e6681052ca
#
_entry.id   557aa4f37405feb8c34da4e6681052ca
#
_cell.length_a   1.000
_cell.length_b   1.000
_cell.length_c   1.000
_cell.angle_alpha   90.00
_cell.angle_beta   90.00
_cell.angle_gamma   90.00
#
_symmetry.space_group_name_H-M   'P 1'
#
loop_
_entity.id
_entity.type
_entity.pdbx_description
1 polymer ?
#
loop_
_entity_poly.entity_id
_entity_poly.type
_entity_poly.pdbx_seq_one_letter_code
_entity_poly.pdbx_strand_id
1 'polypeptide(L)'
;MKLPGNRDKKIIDGTHRIVFYLLPLLGLAFLLWYIKNAACDVVYSDYIRLVNSYLPDVFNPEKFFVADVLTRIPINYLSRIINVKFFGFSITFDRVLGAVSVSLAAWCFAAYSRQLKINI
;
A
#
# COMPACT_ATOMS: atom_id res chain seq x y z
N MET A 1 -1.33 43.61 11.72
CA MET A 1 -1.04 42.30 11.14
C MET A 1 -0.95 42.47 9.61
N LYS A 2 0.26 42.41 9.00
CA LYS A 2 0.41 42.62 7.54
C LYS A 2 -0.07 41.36 6.82
N LEU A 3 -1.01 41.51 5.91
CA LEU A 3 -1.44 40.43 5.02
C LEU A 3 -0.28 40.00 4.12
N PRO A 4 -0.05 38.69 3.93
CA PRO A 4 1.03 38.20 3.08
C PRO A 4 0.89 38.72 1.65
N GLY A 5 1.98 39.23 1.10
CA GLY A 5 2.03 39.72 -0.27
C GLY A 5 1.78 38.60 -1.29
N ASN A 6 1.41 38.95 -2.51
CA ASN A 6 1.10 37.99 -3.59
C ASN A 6 2.27 37.01 -3.87
N ARG A 7 3.52 37.42 -3.59
CA ARG A 7 4.73 36.61 -3.71
C ARG A 7 4.80 35.55 -2.61
N ASP A 8 4.43 35.91 -1.38
CA ASP A 8 4.47 35.01 -0.23
C ASP A 8 3.38 33.91 -0.37
N LYS A 9 2.20 34.26 -0.89
CA LYS A 9 1.17 33.26 -1.20
C LYS A 9 1.65 32.22 -2.22
N LYS A 10 2.33 32.63 -3.30
CA LYS A 10 2.84 31.69 -4.30
C LYS A 10 3.92 30.76 -3.73
N ILE A 11 4.77 31.25 -2.83
CA ILE A 11 5.80 30.44 -2.19
C ILE A 11 5.16 29.43 -1.22
N ILE A 12 4.20 29.86 -0.41
CA ILE A 12 3.45 29.00 0.52
C ILE A 12 2.73 27.91 -0.26
N ASP A 13 2.01 28.23 -1.32
CA ASP A 13 1.30 27.27 -2.15
C ASP A 13 2.25 26.26 -2.84
N GLY A 14 3.42 26.73 -3.28
CA GLY A 14 4.45 25.87 -3.84
C GLY A 14 5.04 24.90 -2.82
N THR A 15 5.32 25.37 -1.61
CA THR A 15 5.87 24.56 -0.53
C THR A 15 4.87 23.52 -0.05
N HIS A 16 3.61 23.90 0.17
CA HIS A 16 2.53 22.96 0.51
C HIS A 16 2.37 21.88 -0.56
N ARG A 17 2.52 22.24 -1.83
CA ARG A 17 2.45 21.30 -2.94
C ARG A 17 3.54 20.23 -2.85
N ILE A 18 4.77 20.64 -2.62
CA ILE A 18 5.94 19.75 -2.54
C ILE A 18 5.80 18.82 -1.34
N VAL A 19 5.49 19.37 -0.17
CA VAL A 19 5.31 18.58 1.06
C VAL A 19 4.22 17.53 0.89
N PHE A 20 3.10 17.88 0.29
CA PHE A 20 1.95 16.99 0.13
C PHE A 20 2.25 15.77 -0.77
N TYR A 21 3.10 15.91 -1.79
CA TYR A 21 3.52 14.79 -2.64
C TYR A 21 4.73 14.03 -2.07
N LEU A 22 5.58 14.70 -1.31
CA LEU A 22 6.72 14.06 -0.67
C LEU A 22 6.34 13.20 0.53
N LEU A 23 5.29 13.57 1.27
CA LEU A 23 4.88 12.87 2.48
C LEU A 23 4.57 11.38 2.25
N PRO A 24 3.78 10.98 1.23
CA PRO A 24 3.54 9.57 0.94
C PRO A 24 4.81 8.81 0.52
N LEU A 25 5.75 9.47 -0.17
CA LEU A 25 7.03 8.88 -0.55
C LEU A 25 7.94 8.66 0.65
N LEU A 26 7.99 9.61 1.57
CA LEU A 26 8.71 9.46 2.85
C LEU A 26 8.08 8.36 3.70
N GLY A 27 6.74 8.28 3.72
CA GLY A 27 6.01 7.19 4.37
C GLY A 27 6.37 5.84 3.77
N LEU A 28 6.42 5.72 2.45
CA LEU A 28 6.86 4.51 1.76
C LEU A 28 8.30 4.14 2.13
N ALA A 29 9.21 5.08 2.06
CA ALA A 29 10.62 4.85 2.41
C ALA A 29 10.76 4.37 3.86
N PHE A 30 10.02 4.97 4.80
CA PHE A 30 9.98 4.55 6.19
C PHE A 30 9.41 3.13 6.33
N LEU A 31 8.31 2.80 5.67
CA LEU A 31 7.71 1.46 5.73
C LEU A 31 8.64 0.40 5.15
N LEU A 32 9.32 0.68 4.04
CA LEU A 32 10.30 -0.25 3.46
C LEU A 32 11.51 -0.44 4.38
N TRP A 33 12.01 0.63 4.98
CA TRP A 33 13.06 0.55 5.99
C TRP A 33 12.62 -0.27 7.22
N TYR A 34 11.40 -0.03 7.71
CA TYR A 34 10.82 -0.78 8.82
C TYR A 34 10.67 -2.27 8.49
N ILE A 35 10.14 -2.61 7.31
CA ILE A 35 10.02 -4.00 6.85
C ILE A 35 11.39 -4.68 6.84
N LYS A 36 12.42 -3.99 6.35
CA LYS A 36 13.78 -4.53 6.30
C LYS A 36 14.37 -4.82 7.68
N ASN A 37 14.10 -3.97 8.68
CA ASN A 37 14.78 -4.04 9.97
C ASN A 37 13.95 -4.71 11.08
N ALA A 38 12.63 -4.70 10.98
CA ALA A 38 11.71 -5.22 12.00
C ALA A 38 10.90 -6.43 11.54
N ALA A 39 11.16 -6.95 10.33
CA ALA A 39 10.45 -8.11 9.82
C ALA A 39 10.92 -9.37 10.55
N CYS A 40 10.04 -9.93 11.38
CA CYS A 40 10.21 -11.28 11.89
C CYS A 40 9.70 -12.27 10.84
N ASP A 41 10.50 -13.29 10.52
CA ASP A 41 10.11 -14.36 9.59
C ASP A 41 9.20 -15.40 10.27
N VAL A 42 8.30 -14.93 11.12
CA VAL A 42 7.34 -15.78 11.82
C VAL A 42 6.06 -15.85 11.00
N VAL A 43 5.67 -17.06 10.66
CA VAL A 43 4.39 -17.33 10.02
C VAL A 43 3.28 -17.23 11.08
N TYR A 44 2.48 -16.20 11.02
CA TYR A 44 1.32 -16.03 11.90
C TYR A 44 0.18 -16.99 11.54
N SER A 45 -0.74 -17.24 12.47
CA SER A 45 -1.83 -18.22 12.36
C SER A 45 -2.64 -18.12 11.06
N ASP A 46 -2.90 -16.92 10.59
CA ASP A 46 -3.64 -16.68 9.33
C ASP A 46 -2.85 -17.13 8.10
N TYR A 47 -1.52 -16.99 8.14
CA TYR A 47 -0.64 -17.50 7.08
C TYR A 47 -0.56 -19.02 7.07
N ILE A 48 -0.58 -19.68 8.23
CA ILE A 48 -0.60 -21.15 8.33
C ILE A 48 -1.88 -21.69 7.68
N ARG A 49 -3.02 -21.06 7.96
CA ARG A 49 -4.30 -21.42 7.33
C ARG A 49 -4.26 -21.23 5.82
N LEU A 50 -3.64 -20.15 5.37
CA LEU A 50 -3.45 -19.81 3.96
C LEU A 50 -2.58 -20.85 3.24
N VAL A 51 -1.46 -21.25 3.86
CA VAL A 51 -0.56 -22.28 3.35
C VAL A 51 -1.28 -23.62 3.22
N ASN A 52 -2.03 -24.02 4.25
CA ASN A 52 -2.67 -25.34 4.27
C ASN A 52 -3.92 -25.43 3.39
N SER A 53 -4.71 -24.36 3.29
CA SER A 53 -6.01 -24.41 2.62
C SER A 53 -6.01 -23.82 1.21
N TYR A 54 -5.06 -22.96 0.89
CA TYR A 54 -5.10 -22.16 -0.34
C TYR A 54 -3.97 -22.46 -1.31
N LEU A 55 -2.75 -22.70 -0.81
CA LEU A 55 -1.58 -22.89 -1.67
C LEU A 55 -1.66 -24.11 -2.57
N PRO A 56 -2.17 -25.29 -2.11
CA PRO A 56 -2.22 -26.47 -2.98
C PRO A 56 -2.99 -26.26 -4.29
N ASP A 57 -3.98 -25.35 -4.26
CA ASP A 57 -4.87 -25.08 -5.40
C ASP A 57 -4.88 -23.61 -5.83
N VAL A 58 -3.80 -22.88 -5.58
CA VAL A 58 -3.75 -21.43 -5.87
C VAL A 58 -4.00 -21.10 -7.34
N PHE A 59 -3.73 -22.01 -8.24
CA PHE A 59 -3.95 -21.84 -9.69
C PHE A 59 -5.34 -22.31 -10.17
N ASN A 60 -6.18 -22.84 -9.28
CA ASN A 60 -7.53 -23.24 -9.65
C ASN A 60 -8.43 -21.99 -9.82
N PRO A 61 -8.96 -21.73 -11.03
CA PRO A 61 -9.78 -20.55 -11.32
C PRO A 61 -11.09 -20.51 -10.51
N GLU A 62 -11.59 -21.63 -10.02
CA GLU A 62 -12.79 -21.67 -9.16
C GLU A 62 -12.56 -20.93 -7.84
N LYS A 63 -11.34 -20.94 -7.33
CA LYS A 63 -10.98 -20.21 -6.10
C LYS A 63 -10.95 -18.69 -6.26
N PHE A 64 -11.01 -18.20 -7.49
CA PHE A 64 -11.10 -16.77 -7.76
C PHE A 64 -12.38 -16.13 -7.18
N PHE A 65 -13.47 -16.90 -7.11
CA PHE A 65 -14.76 -16.43 -6.62
C PHE A 65 -15.08 -16.89 -5.20
N VAL A 66 -14.27 -17.75 -4.61
CA VAL A 66 -14.49 -18.24 -3.24
C VAL A 66 -14.03 -17.19 -2.23
N ALA A 67 -14.96 -16.69 -1.42
CA ALA A 67 -14.65 -15.79 -0.32
C ALA A 67 -13.92 -16.55 0.78
N ASP A 68 -12.67 -16.16 1.05
CA ASP A 68 -12.02 -16.55 2.30
C ASP A 68 -12.58 -15.70 3.45
N VAL A 69 -12.67 -16.29 4.65
CA VAL A 69 -13.33 -15.69 5.82
C VAL A 69 -12.78 -14.32 6.19
N LEU A 70 -11.55 -14.01 5.83
CA LEU A 70 -10.83 -12.78 6.21
C LEU A 70 -10.47 -11.85 5.04
N THR A 71 -10.57 -12.32 3.81
CA THR A 71 -10.05 -11.55 2.67
C THR A 71 -11.02 -11.50 1.51
N ARG A 72 -11.25 -10.30 1.01
CA ARG A 72 -12.11 -10.07 -0.16
C ARG A 72 -11.32 -10.20 -1.45
N ILE A 73 -11.89 -10.93 -2.34
CA ILE A 73 -11.45 -11.28 -3.68
C ILE A 73 -11.89 -10.17 -4.65
N PRO A 74 -11.23 -9.93 -5.76
CA PRO A 74 -10.26 -10.74 -6.52
C PRO A 74 -8.80 -10.33 -6.37
N ILE A 75 -8.52 -9.16 -5.79
CA ILE A 75 -7.17 -8.58 -5.76
C ILE A 75 -6.19 -9.44 -4.97
N ASN A 76 -6.65 -10.00 -3.84
CA ASN A 76 -5.83 -10.89 -3.03
C ASN A 76 -5.46 -12.17 -3.76
N TYR A 77 -6.35 -12.70 -4.58
CA TYR A 77 -6.07 -13.90 -5.37
C TYR A 77 -4.99 -13.63 -6.41
N LEU A 78 -5.07 -12.52 -7.13
CA LEU A 78 -4.04 -12.12 -8.09
C LEU A 78 -2.69 -11.91 -7.42
N SER A 79 -2.65 -11.22 -6.28
CA SER A 79 -1.40 -11.01 -5.54
C SER A 79 -0.77 -12.34 -5.09
N ARG A 80 -1.60 -13.32 -4.71
CA ARG A 80 -1.15 -14.65 -4.31
C ARG A 80 -0.61 -15.46 -5.48
N ILE A 81 -1.28 -15.46 -6.63
CA ILE A 81 -0.76 -16.10 -7.84
C ILE A 81 0.61 -15.51 -8.20
N ILE A 82 0.73 -14.20 -8.18
CA ILE A 82 1.99 -13.51 -8.46
C ILE A 82 3.05 -13.91 -7.44
N ASN A 83 2.71 -13.87 -6.15
CA ASN A 83 3.62 -14.22 -5.08
C ASN A 83 4.11 -15.67 -5.20
N VAL A 84 3.21 -16.63 -5.42
CA VAL A 84 3.59 -18.05 -5.57
C VAL A 84 4.40 -18.28 -6.84
N LYS A 85 3.96 -17.73 -7.97
CA LYS A 85 4.58 -18.00 -9.27
C LYS A 85 5.97 -17.39 -9.42
N PHE A 86 6.19 -16.19 -8.91
CA PHE A 86 7.42 -15.43 -9.15
C PHE A 86 8.32 -15.31 -7.91
N PHE A 87 7.77 -15.44 -6.71
CA PHE A 87 8.50 -15.23 -5.46
C PHE A 87 8.52 -16.43 -4.52
N GLY A 88 7.95 -17.59 -4.95
CA GLY A 88 7.96 -18.81 -4.17
C GLY A 88 7.25 -18.69 -2.82
N PHE A 89 6.19 -17.89 -2.74
CA PHE A 89 5.47 -17.56 -1.52
C PHE A 89 6.32 -16.80 -0.49
N SER A 90 6.63 -15.56 -0.80
CA SER A 90 7.41 -14.67 0.06
C SER A 90 6.52 -13.79 0.93
N ILE A 91 6.67 -13.87 2.25
CA ILE A 91 5.99 -12.97 3.20
C ILE A 91 6.45 -11.53 2.99
N THR A 92 7.72 -11.34 2.64
CA THR A 92 8.28 -10.01 2.34
C THR A 92 7.58 -9.37 1.14
N PHE A 93 7.23 -10.17 0.12
CA PHE A 93 6.46 -9.67 -1.03
C PHE A 93 5.12 -9.06 -0.60
N ASP A 94 4.36 -9.76 0.25
CA ASP A 94 3.05 -9.28 0.71
C ASP A 94 3.18 -8.01 1.57
N ARG A 95 4.21 -7.93 2.41
CA ARG A 95 4.50 -6.73 3.22
C ARG A 95 4.85 -5.53 2.35
N VAL A 96 5.71 -5.72 1.35
CA VAL A 96 6.10 -4.66 0.40
C VAL A 96 4.90 -4.23 -0.43
N LEU A 97 4.11 -5.18 -0.91
CA LEU A 97 2.89 -4.89 -1.67
C LEU A 97 1.90 -4.06 -0.82
N GLY A 98 1.74 -4.40 0.46
CA GLY A 98 0.92 -3.64 1.40
C GLY A 98 1.43 -2.20 1.60
N ALA A 99 2.73 -2.04 1.83
CA ALA A 99 3.36 -0.72 1.99
C ALA A 99 3.19 0.16 0.74
N VAL A 100 3.41 -0.41 -0.44
CA VAL A 100 3.23 0.28 -1.74
C VAL A 100 1.77 0.66 -1.94
N SER A 101 0.83 -0.24 -1.66
CA SER A 101 -0.61 0.00 -1.84
C SER A 101 -1.11 1.14 -0.95
N VAL A 102 -0.71 1.17 0.33
CA VAL A 102 -1.08 2.24 1.27
C VAL A 102 -0.49 3.58 0.82
N SER A 103 0.76 3.60 0.40
CA SER A 103 1.43 4.82 -0.06
C SER A 103 0.83 5.35 -1.36
N LEU A 104 0.46 4.45 -2.28
CA LEU A 104 -0.22 4.80 -3.52
C LEU A 104 -1.63 5.36 -3.24
N ALA A 105 -2.38 4.74 -2.33
CA ALA A 105 -3.69 5.23 -1.92
C ALA A 105 -3.59 6.63 -1.31
N ALA A 106 -2.62 6.88 -0.44
CA ALA A 106 -2.35 8.19 0.12
C ALA A 106 -2.02 9.23 -0.96
N TRP A 107 -1.24 8.84 -1.96
CA TRP A 107 -0.87 9.71 -3.07
C TRP A 107 -2.07 10.03 -3.98
N CYS A 108 -2.89 9.03 -4.30
CA CYS A 108 -4.13 9.23 -5.05
C CYS A 108 -5.10 10.13 -4.28
N PHE A 109 -5.23 9.95 -2.97
CA PHE A 109 -6.05 10.82 -2.13
C PHE A 109 -5.53 12.26 -2.14
N ALA A 110 -4.20 12.44 -2.04
CA ALA A 110 -3.56 13.74 -2.16
C ALA A 110 -3.87 14.42 -3.50
N ALA A 111 -3.76 13.70 -4.60
CA ALA A 111 -4.05 14.21 -5.93
C ALA A 111 -5.54 14.58 -6.09
N TYR A 112 -6.44 13.72 -5.60
CA TYR A 112 -7.88 13.92 -5.69
C TYR A 112 -8.38 15.10 -4.84
N SER A 113 -7.91 15.22 -3.60
CA SER A 113 -8.30 16.32 -2.70
C SER A 113 -7.97 17.69 -3.28
N ARG A 114 -6.91 17.79 -4.07
CA ARG A 114 -6.55 19.00 -4.79
C ARG A 114 -7.53 19.35 -5.92
N GLN A 115 -8.00 18.35 -6.66
CA GLN A 115 -8.99 18.60 -7.73
C GLN A 115 -10.28 19.16 -7.16
N LEU A 116 -10.68 18.71 -5.97
CA LEU A 116 -11.87 19.19 -5.28
C LEU A 116 -11.69 20.55 -4.58
N LYS A 117 -10.50 21.16 -4.62
CA LYS A 117 -10.19 22.41 -3.91
C LYS A 117 -10.55 22.37 -2.41
N ILE A 118 -10.51 21.20 -1.80
CA ILE A 118 -10.73 21.05 -0.36
C ILE A 118 -9.52 21.65 0.34
N ASN A 119 -9.72 22.78 1.02
CA ASN A 119 -8.74 23.33 1.94
C ASN A 119 -8.71 22.45 3.20
N ILE A 120 -7.69 21.63 3.32
CA ILE A 120 -7.37 20.88 4.54
C ILE A 120 -6.32 21.69 5.32
#